data_2893b00ac8b77bd2e9762e50c6b7ea9d
#
_entry.id   2893b00ac8b77bd2e9762e50c6b7ea9d
#
_cell.length_a   1.000
_cell.length_b   1.000
_cell.length_c   1.000
_cell.angle_alpha   90.00
_cell.angle_beta   90.00
_cell.angle_gamma   90.00
#
_symmetry.space_group_name_H-M   'P 1'
#
loop_
_entity.id
_entity.type
_entity.pdbx_description
1 polymer ?
#
loop_
_entity_poly.entity_id
_entity_poly.type
_entity_poly.pdbx_seq_one_letter_code
_entity_poly.pdbx_strand_id
1 'polypeptide(L)'
;VVNDHRVDKPGAFVDLAVAVRIKDGARSPYVSRGGHKLEAALRAFNIEVAGVVALDVGASTGGFTDCLLQHGAAKVFAVDVGYGQLAWSLRQDPRVVVLERCNIRTLSPVELGETPALAVIDASFISLALVIPAVLLLLAPQGRIVALIKPQFEVGKGRVGKGGVVRDPLLHAEVVESLQARAEEWRVDVLGVIGSPLLGPKGNREFLLYVQKRYTA
;
A
#
# COMPACT_ATOMS: atom_id res chain seq x y z
N VAL A 1 -8.50 -18.49 20.03
CA VAL A 1 -8.34 -19.20 21.30
C VAL A 1 -8.53 -20.68 21.07
N VAL A 2 -7.75 -21.49 21.73
CA VAL A 2 -7.81 -22.96 21.75
C VAL A 2 -8.05 -23.36 23.19
N ASN A 3 -9.11 -24.08 23.46
CA ASN A 3 -9.55 -24.42 24.84
C ASN A 3 -9.50 -23.21 25.80
N ASP A 4 -10.04 -22.06 25.35
CA ASP A 4 -10.04 -20.76 26.03
C ASP A 4 -8.66 -20.11 26.29
N HIS A 5 -7.57 -20.72 25.87
CA HIS A 5 -6.24 -20.14 25.91
C HIS A 5 -5.92 -19.40 24.60
N ARG A 6 -5.26 -18.25 24.71
CA ARG A 6 -4.84 -17.46 23.54
C ARG A 6 -3.66 -18.12 22.85
N VAL A 7 -3.79 -18.44 21.57
CA VAL A 7 -2.72 -18.96 20.71
C VAL A 7 -2.53 -17.97 19.56
N ASP A 8 -1.40 -17.26 19.58
CA ASP A 8 -1.13 -16.14 18.62
C ASP A 8 -0.07 -16.49 17.57
N LYS A 9 0.61 -17.63 17.72
CA LYS A 9 1.67 -18.00 16.78
C LYS A 9 1.07 -18.77 15.60
N PRO A 10 1.23 -18.27 14.35
CA PRO A 10 0.95 -19.09 13.17
C PRO A 10 1.76 -20.37 13.21
N GLY A 11 1.13 -21.51 12.86
CA GLY A 11 1.79 -22.80 12.88
C GLY A 11 1.99 -23.46 14.26
N ALA A 12 1.33 -22.93 15.31
CA ALA A 12 1.28 -23.65 16.59
C ALA A 12 0.53 -24.97 16.41
N PHE A 13 1.17 -26.09 16.82
CA PHE A 13 0.50 -27.38 16.85
C PHE A 13 -0.60 -27.38 17.90
N VAL A 14 -1.79 -27.82 17.52
CA VAL A 14 -2.92 -28.01 18.41
C VAL A 14 -3.48 -29.42 18.18
N ASP A 15 -4.03 -30.03 19.25
CA ASP A 15 -4.66 -31.32 19.13
C ASP A 15 -5.89 -31.22 18.20
N LEU A 16 -6.13 -32.28 17.38
CA LEU A 16 -7.26 -32.33 16.45
C LEU A 16 -8.63 -32.26 17.15
N ALA A 17 -8.70 -32.65 18.42
CA ALA A 17 -9.93 -32.67 19.21
C ALA A 17 -10.23 -31.34 19.93
N VAL A 18 -9.36 -30.32 19.83
CA VAL A 18 -9.58 -29.06 20.57
C VAL A 18 -10.58 -28.15 19.89
N ALA A 19 -11.42 -27.50 20.68
CA ALA A 19 -12.29 -26.45 20.20
C ALA A 19 -11.48 -25.19 19.86
N VAL A 20 -11.43 -24.86 18.57
CA VAL A 20 -10.82 -23.60 18.09
C VAL A 20 -11.92 -22.56 17.96
N ARG A 21 -11.77 -21.47 18.71
CA ARG A 21 -12.69 -20.33 18.65
C ARG A 21 -11.91 -19.07 18.29
N ILE A 22 -12.35 -18.36 17.25
CA ILE A 22 -11.84 -17.01 16.97
C ILE A 22 -12.50 -16.09 18.01
N LYS A 23 -11.67 -15.40 18.81
CA LYS A 23 -12.20 -14.45 19.78
C LYS A 23 -12.85 -13.31 19.00
N ASP A 24 -14.12 -13.02 19.29
CA ASP A 24 -14.84 -11.89 18.71
C ASP A 24 -14.19 -10.56 19.13
N GLY A 25 -13.17 -10.15 18.39
CA GLY A 25 -12.78 -8.76 18.27
C GLY A 25 -13.41 -8.27 16.97
N ALA A 26 -13.80 -7.02 16.88
CA ALA A 26 -14.34 -6.45 15.65
C ALA A 26 -13.47 -6.91 14.48
N ARG A 27 -14.02 -7.76 13.59
CA ARG A 27 -13.31 -8.22 12.41
C ARG A 27 -12.92 -6.97 11.64
N SER A 28 -11.64 -6.80 11.31
CA SER A 28 -11.26 -5.75 10.40
C SER A 28 -12.12 -5.87 9.14
N PRO A 29 -12.72 -4.79 8.64
CA PRO A 29 -13.49 -4.84 7.40
C PRO A 29 -12.62 -5.24 6.20
N TYR A 30 -11.31 -5.14 6.34
CA TYR A 30 -10.33 -5.44 5.30
C TYR A 30 -9.52 -6.70 5.61
N VAL A 31 -9.05 -7.39 4.56
CA VAL A 31 -8.20 -8.59 4.67
C VAL A 31 -6.89 -8.35 5.42
N SER A 32 -6.46 -7.09 5.53
CA SER A 32 -5.31 -6.71 6.36
C SER A 32 -5.44 -5.28 6.88
N ARG A 33 -4.60 -4.91 7.87
CA ARG A 33 -4.54 -3.55 8.45
C ARG A 33 -4.22 -2.46 7.43
N GLY A 34 -3.62 -2.84 6.29
CA GLY A 34 -3.32 -1.91 5.20
C GLY A 34 -4.56 -1.16 4.71
N GLY A 35 -5.71 -1.83 4.61
CA GLY A 35 -6.95 -1.20 4.16
C GLY A 35 -7.33 0.05 4.95
N HIS A 36 -7.15 0.04 6.28
CA HIS A 36 -7.42 1.24 7.11
C HIS A 36 -6.49 2.41 6.81
N LYS A 37 -5.24 2.14 6.39
CA LYS A 37 -4.31 3.22 6.00
C LYS A 37 -4.81 3.91 4.74
N LEU A 38 -5.16 3.12 3.72
CA LEU A 38 -5.69 3.67 2.47
C LEU A 38 -7.02 4.38 2.69
N GLU A 39 -7.95 3.79 3.45
CA GLU A 39 -9.22 4.41 3.79
C GLU A 39 -9.05 5.80 4.40
N ALA A 40 -8.07 5.97 5.29
CA ALA A 40 -7.77 7.26 5.88
C ALA A 40 -7.34 8.30 4.83
N ALA A 41 -6.52 7.90 3.84
CA ALA A 41 -6.14 8.78 2.74
C ALA A 41 -7.34 9.12 1.84
N LEU A 42 -8.16 8.12 1.46
CA LEU A 42 -9.34 8.33 0.63
C LEU A 42 -10.28 9.37 1.26
N ARG A 43 -10.51 9.25 2.56
CA ARG A 43 -11.33 10.21 3.32
C ARG A 43 -10.69 11.59 3.44
N ALA A 44 -9.42 11.65 3.85
CA ALA A 44 -8.75 12.92 4.12
C ALA A 44 -8.58 13.78 2.87
N PHE A 45 -8.35 13.15 1.72
CA PHE A 45 -8.14 13.82 0.44
C PHE A 45 -9.39 13.82 -0.46
N ASN A 46 -10.52 13.28 0.03
CA ASN A 46 -11.77 13.18 -0.72
C ASN A 46 -11.58 12.51 -2.09
N ILE A 47 -10.93 11.32 -2.10
CA ILE A 47 -10.61 10.61 -3.34
C ILE A 47 -11.77 9.69 -3.73
N GLU A 48 -12.41 9.99 -4.86
CA GLU A 48 -13.40 9.12 -5.47
C GLU A 48 -12.73 7.93 -6.16
N VAL A 49 -13.21 6.72 -5.83
CA VAL A 49 -12.70 5.45 -6.32
C VAL A 49 -13.73 4.70 -7.17
N ALA A 50 -15.01 5.05 -7.05
CA ALA A 50 -16.09 4.37 -7.76
C ALA A 50 -15.87 4.38 -9.29
N GLY A 51 -15.90 3.21 -9.92
CA GLY A 51 -15.70 3.05 -11.36
C GLY A 51 -14.25 3.19 -11.84
N VAL A 52 -13.29 3.43 -10.93
CA VAL A 52 -11.88 3.66 -11.28
C VAL A 52 -11.17 2.34 -11.55
N VAL A 53 -10.33 2.32 -12.59
CA VAL A 53 -9.29 1.30 -12.78
C VAL A 53 -8.07 1.71 -11.96
N ALA A 54 -7.64 0.86 -11.02
CA ALA A 54 -6.59 1.14 -10.08
C ALA A 54 -5.41 0.18 -10.19
N LEU A 55 -4.23 0.64 -9.74
CA LEU A 55 -2.99 -0.13 -9.64
C LEU A 55 -2.57 -0.16 -8.16
N ASP A 56 -2.47 -1.35 -7.56
CA ASP A 56 -1.96 -1.57 -6.20
C ASP A 56 -0.54 -2.11 -6.27
N VAL A 57 0.44 -1.33 -5.82
CA VAL A 57 1.88 -1.65 -5.88
C VAL A 57 2.38 -2.05 -4.51
N GLY A 58 2.80 -3.32 -4.39
CA GLY A 58 3.12 -3.96 -3.13
C GLY A 58 1.85 -4.51 -2.47
N ALA A 59 1.01 -5.18 -3.25
CA ALA A 59 -0.32 -5.63 -2.81
C ALA A 59 -0.27 -6.58 -1.59
N SER A 60 0.77 -7.40 -1.46
CA SER A 60 0.96 -8.33 -0.33
C SER A 60 -0.30 -9.15 -0.05
N THR A 61 -0.88 -9.06 1.16
CA THR A 61 -2.14 -9.73 1.52
C THR A 61 -3.37 -9.13 0.83
N GLY A 62 -3.26 -7.91 0.27
CA GLY A 62 -4.34 -7.26 -0.47
C GLY A 62 -5.14 -6.23 0.31
N GLY A 63 -4.58 -5.65 1.38
CA GLY A 63 -5.33 -4.67 2.18
C GLY A 63 -5.74 -3.42 1.40
N PHE A 64 -4.85 -2.90 0.54
CA PHE A 64 -5.17 -1.76 -0.32
C PHE A 64 -6.13 -2.18 -1.45
N THR A 65 -5.89 -3.30 -2.10
CA THR A 65 -6.80 -3.88 -3.11
C THR A 65 -8.22 -4.02 -2.56
N ASP A 66 -8.38 -4.62 -1.38
CA ASP A 66 -9.69 -4.82 -0.74
C ASP A 66 -10.38 -3.48 -0.43
N CYS A 67 -9.63 -2.50 0.07
CA CYS A 67 -10.15 -1.16 0.31
C CYS A 67 -10.65 -0.50 -1.00
N LEU A 68 -9.88 -0.56 -2.08
CA LEU A 68 -10.28 -0.04 -3.38
C LEU A 68 -11.59 -0.69 -3.89
N LEU A 69 -11.68 -2.03 -3.79
CA LEU A 69 -12.87 -2.77 -4.23
C LEU A 69 -14.12 -2.42 -3.41
N GLN A 70 -13.96 -2.27 -2.09
CA GLN A 70 -15.07 -1.87 -1.20
C GLN A 70 -15.52 -0.43 -1.45
N HIS A 71 -14.63 0.44 -1.96
CA HIS A 71 -14.96 1.80 -2.40
C HIS A 71 -15.39 1.86 -3.88
N GLY A 72 -15.67 0.72 -4.51
CA GLY A 72 -16.29 0.65 -5.83
C GLY A 72 -15.34 0.73 -7.01
N ALA A 73 -14.03 0.44 -6.84
CA ALA A 73 -13.12 0.31 -7.98
C ALA A 73 -13.67 -0.70 -9.01
N ALA A 74 -13.62 -0.33 -10.29
CA ALA A 74 -14.05 -1.19 -11.38
C ALA A 74 -13.08 -2.34 -11.62
N LYS A 75 -11.79 -2.08 -11.43
CA LYS A 75 -10.71 -3.07 -11.59
C LYS A 75 -9.50 -2.67 -10.75
N VAL A 76 -8.77 -3.65 -10.23
CA VAL A 76 -7.50 -3.45 -9.52
C VAL A 76 -6.43 -4.40 -10.08
N PHE A 77 -5.34 -3.84 -10.57
CA PHE A 77 -4.13 -4.58 -10.87
C PHE A 77 -3.30 -4.69 -9.59
N ALA A 78 -3.25 -5.87 -8.98
CA ALA A 78 -2.53 -6.15 -7.75
C ALA A 78 -1.12 -6.66 -8.07
N VAL A 79 -0.13 -5.77 -7.96
CA VAL A 79 1.27 -6.03 -8.33
C VAL A 79 2.10 -6.29 -7.09
N ASP A 80 2.84 -7.41 -7.06
CA ASP A 80 3.78 -7.72 -6.00
C ASP A 80 4.99 -8.52 -6.54
N VAL A 81 6.16 -8.30 -5.97
CA VAL A 81 7.36 -9.10 -6.24
C VAL A 81 7.29 -10.48 -5.58
N GLY A 82 6.48 -10.62 -4.54
CA GLY A 82 6.19 -11.87 -3.84
C GLY A 82 5.27 -12.79 -4.64
N TYR A 83 4.95 -13.91 -4.04
CA TYR A 83 4.06 -14.91 -4.62
C TYR A 83 3.19 -15.56 -3.54
N GLY A 84 1.92 -15.80 -3.86
CA GLY A 84 0.99 -16.54 -3.00
C GLY A 84 0.55 -15.80 -1.74
N GLN A 85 0.78 -14.48 -1.64
CA GLN A 85 0.45 -13.71 -0.44
C GLN A 85 -0.97 -13.12 -0.48
N LEU A 86 -1.47 -12.79 -1.67
CA LEU A 86 -2.78 -12.17 -1.84
C LEU A 86 -3.88 -13.08 -1.28
N ALA A 87 -4.80 -12.52 -0.51
CA ALA A 87 -5.91 -13.24 0.10
C ALA A 87 -6.74 -13.97 -0.95
N TRP A 88 -7.19 -15.21 -0.63
CA TRP A 88 -7.90 -16.06 -1.57
C TRP A 88 -9.19 -15.42 -2.10
N SER A 89 -9.94 -14.71 -1.25
CA SER A 89 -11.15 -14.00 -1.65
C SER A 89 -10.89 -12.96 -2.74
N LEU A 90 -9.75 -12.25 -2.68
CA LEU A 90 -9.34 -11.26 -3.67
C LEU A 90 -8.88 -11.91 -4.98
N ARG A 91 -8.23 -13.08 -4.89
CA ARG A 91 -7.84 -13.86 -6.10
C ARG A 91 -9.03 -14.36 -6.89
N GLN A 92 -10.18 -14.56 -6.24
CA GLN A 92 -11.41 -15.01 -6.87
C GLN A 92 -12.30 -13.85 -7.34
N ASP A 93 -12.00 -12.61 -6.98
CA ASP A 93 -12.78 -11.45 -7.42
C ASP A 93 -12.46 -11.13 -8.90
N PRO A 94 -13.45 -11.16 -9.79
CA PRO A 94 -13.23 -10.94 -11.23
C PRO A 94 -12.69 -9.53 -11.56
N ARG A 95 -12.78 -8.59 -10.63
CA ARG A 95 -12.23 -7.24 -10.77
C ARG A 95 -10.73 -7.18 -10.46
N VAL A 96 -10.13 -8.25 -9.92
CA VAL A 96 -8.71 -8.25 -9.52
C VAL A 96 -7.87 -8.98 -10.57
N VAL A 97 -6.89 -8.28 -11.09
CA VAL A 97 -5.84 -8.86 -11.94
C VAL A 97 -4.58 -9.04 -11.10
N VAL A 98 -4.21 -10.29 -10.85
CA VAL A 98 -3.07 -10.65 -9.97
C VAL A 98 -1.79 -10.69 -10.78
N LEU A 99 -0.84 -9.81 -10.46
CA LEU A 99 0.48 -9.71 -11.09
C LEU A 99 1.57 -9.96 -10.04
N GLU A 100 1.76 -11.22 -9.67
CA GLU A 100 2.79 -11.67 -8.73
C GLU A 100 4.13 -11.95 -9.43
N ARG A 101 5.24 -11.99 -8.65
CA ARG A 101 6.63 -12.06 -9.15
C ARG A 101 6.92 -10.95 -10.17
N CYS A 102 6.22 -9.84 -10.05
CA CYS A 102 6.28 -8.71 -10.96
C CYS A 102 6.98 -7.52 -10.28
N ASN A 103 8.03 -7.03 -10.91
CA ASN A 103 8.71 -5.82 -10.44
C ASN A 103 8.07 -4.61 -11.15
N ILE A 104 7.44 -3.74 -10.38
CA ILE A 104 6.80 -2.52 -10.91
C ILE A 104 7.71 -1.68 -11.79
N ARG A 105 9.04 -1.69 -11.54
CA ARG A 105 10.01 -0.91 -12.31
C ARG A 105 10.24 -1.41 -13.73
N THR A 106 9.82 -2.63 -14.02
CA THR A 106 9.98 -3.26 -15.35
C THR A 106 8.63 -3.56 -16.02
N LEU A 107 7.53 -3.36 -15.30
CA LEU A 107 6.19 -3.55 -15.85
C LEU A 107 5.90 -2.48 -16.90
N SER A 108 5.43 -2.90 -18.07
CA SER A 108 5.10 -2.00 -19.17
C SER A 108 3.60 -1.73 -19.28
N PRO A 109 3.18 -0.59 -19.89
CA PRO A 109 1.76 -0.32 -20.15
C PRO A 109 1.08 -1.40 -21.00
N VAL A 110 1.80 -2.03 -21.90
CA VAL A 110 1.28 -3.09 -22.79
C VAL A 110 0.87 -4.33 -21.98
N GLU A 111 1.65 -4.66 -20.93
CA GLU A 111 1.35 -5.81 -20.07
C GLU A 111 0.12 -5.60 -19.20
N LEU A 112 -0.21 -4.35 -18.88
CA LEU A 112 -1.48 -4.04 -18.19
C LEU A 112 -2.69 -4.15 -19.11
N GLY A 113 -2.54 -3.80 -20.39
CA GLY A 113 -3.61 -3.78 -21.39
C GLY A 113 -4.69 -2.71 -21.15
N GLU A 114 -4.66 -2.02 -20.01
CA GLU A 114 -5.59 -0.97 -19.62
C GLU A 114 -4.86 0.06 -18.75
N THR A 115 -5.19 1.33 -18.88
CA THR A 115 -4.45 2.42 -18.22
C THR A 115 -5.12 2.82 -16.91
N PRO A 116 -4.49 2.59 -15.74
CA PRO A 116 -5.05 2.98 -14.46
C PRO A 116 -5.12 4.50 -14.27
N ALA A 117 -6.19 4.98 -13.63
CA ALA A 117 -6.34 6.39 -13.26
C ALA A 117 -5.91 6.70 -11.82
N LEU A 118 -5.77 5.67 -10.99
CA LEU A 118 -5.31 5.77 -9.61
C LEU A 118 -4.27 4.68 -9.34
N ALA A 119 -3.15 5.04 -8.73
CA ALA A 119 -2.25 4.06 -8.14
C ALA A 119 -2.19 4.22 -6.62
N VAL A 120 -2.07 3.11 -5.91
CA VAL A 120 -1.78 3.06 -4.49
C VAL A 120 -0.50 2.29 -4.26
N ILE A 121 0.37 2.74 -3.35
CA ILE A 121 1.71 2.18 -3.18
C ILE A 121 1.96 1.88 -1.70
N ASP A 122 2.17 0.60 -1.37
CA ASP A 122 2.61 0.12 -0.03
C ASP A 122 3.89 -0.73 -0.16
N ALA A 123 4.86 -0.26 -0.96
CA ALA A 123 6.10 -0.97 -1.20
C ALA A 123 7.02 -0.99 0.03
N SER A 124 7.79 -2.07 0.20
CA SER A 124 8.75 -2.23 1.29
C SER A 124 10.15 -2.50 0.74
N PHE A 125 11.18 -2.08 1.51
CA PHE A 125 12.61 -2.27 1.19
C PHE A 125 13.09 -1.55 -0.07
N ILE A 126 12.35 -0.55 -0.53
CA ILE A 126 12.66 0.29 -1.68
C ILE A 126 12.18 1.72 -1.40
N SER A 127 12.92 2.72 -1.88
CA SER A 127 12.50 4.12 -1.82
C SER A 127 11.41 4.43 -2.84
N LEU A 128 10.45 5.27 -2.47
CA LEU A 128 9.43 5.82 -3.37
C LEU A 128 10.06 6.60 -4.52
N ALA A 129 11.27 7.14 -4.33
CA ALA A 129 12.02 7.81 -5.39
C ALA A 129 12.29 6.91 -6.61
N LEU A 130 12.32 5.59 -6.42
CA LEU A 130 12.50 4.61 -7.49
C LEU A 130 11.17 4.03 -8.00
N VAL A 131 10.13 4.05 -7.17
CA VAL A 131 8.84 3.44 -7.49
C VAL A 131 7.91 4.40 -8.21
N ILE A 132 7.79 5.64 -7.72
CA ILE A 132 6.87 6.64 -8.28
C ILE A 132 7.13 6.91 -9.77
N PRO A 133 8.39 7.12 -10.24
CA PRO A 133 8.65 7.32 -11.66
C PRO A 133 8.16 6.17 -12.55
N ALA A 134 8.34 4.92 -12.12
CA ALA A 134 7.86 3.76 -12.86
C ALA A 134 6.33 3.69 -12.91
N VAL A 135 5.66 3.98 -11.78
CA VAL A 135 4.20 4.03 -11.70
C VAL A 135 3.62 5.11 -12.60
N LEU A 136 4.26 6.29 -12.68
CA LEU A 136 3.81 7.40 -13.52
C LEU A 136 3.79 7.05 -15.01
N LEU A 137 4.65 6.14 -15.48
CA LEU A 137 4.65 5.66 -16.86
C LEU A 137 3.42 4.81 -17.19
N LEU A 138 2.83 4.17 -16.18
CA LEU A 138 1.67 3.29 -16.31
C LEU A 138 0.33 4.02 -16.18
N LEU A 139 0.34 5.24 -15.60
CA LEU A 139 -0.88 5.98 -15.30
C LEU A 139 -1.38 6.82 -16.46
N ALA A 140 -2.69 6.96 -16.50
CA ALA A 140 -3.38 7.90 -17.38
C ALA A 140 -2.87 9.34 -17.22
N PRO A 141 -3.06 10.21 -18.23
CA PRO A 141 -2.92 11.66 -18.03
C PRO A 141 -3.75 12.12 -16.83
N GLN A 142 -3.17 12.96 -15.97
CA GLN A 142 -3.77 13.39 -14.69
C GLN A 142 -4.07 12.25 -13.69
N GLY A 143 -3.49 11.07 -13.90
CA GLY A 143 -3.58 9.95 -12.95
C GLY A 143 -3.04 10.33 -11.58
N ARG A 144 -3.62 9.75 -10.54
CA ARG A 144 -3.35 10.08 -9.13
C ARG A 144 -2.58 8.96 -8.45
N ILE A 145 -1.76 9.31 -7.47
CA ILE A 145 -1.01 8.34 -6.66
C ILE A 145 -1.24 8.62 -5.18
N VAL A 146 -1.59 7.60 -4.41
CA VAL A 146 -1.50 7.59 -2.95
C VAL A 146 -0.35 6.67 -2.56
N ALA A 147 0.73 7.20 -2.00
CA ALA A 147 1.91 6.43 -1.64
C ALA A 147 2.17 6.43 -0.14
N LEU A 148 2.38 5.25 0.45
CA LEU A 148 2.76 5.12 1.85
C LEU A 148 4.26 5.38 2.01
N ILE A 149 4.60 6.51 2.62
CA ILE A 149 5.97 6.87 2.99
C ILE A 149 6.37 6.06 4.21
N LYS A 150 7.45 5.33 4.11
CA LYS A 150 8.06 4.55 5.19
C LYS A 150 9.45 5.11 5.48
N PRO A 151 9.62 5.96 6.49
CA PRO A 151 10.90 6.64 6.74
C PRO A 151 12.10 5.71 6.81
N GLN A 152 11.94 4.49 7.33
CA GLN A 152 13.00 3.50 7.42
C GLN A 152 13.56 3.04 6.06
N PHE A 153 12.86 3.29 4.96
CA PHE A 153 13.32 2.98 3.59
C PHE A 153 13.76 4.23 2.82
N GLU A 154 13.61 5.42 3.41
CA GLU A 154 13.92 6.71 2.79
C GLU A 154 15.14 7.42 3.38
N VAL A 155 15.40 7.28 4.69
CA VAL A 155 16.48 8.04 5.39
C VAL A 155 17.90 7.66 4.97
N GLY A 156 18.08 6.59 4.19
CA GLY A 156 19.41 6.10 3.79
C GLY A 156 20.09 5.22 4.85
N LYS A 157 21.19 4.59 4.43
CA LYS A 157 21.97 3.70 5.30
C LYS A 157 22.59 4.48 6.46
N GLY A 158 22.55 3.89 7.67
CA GLY A 158 23.17 4.48 8.87
C GLY A 158 22.28 5.45 9.66
N ARG A 159 21.15 5.90 9.11
CA ARG A 159 20.20 6.80 9.81
C ARG A 159 18.98 6.06 10.40
N VAL A 160 18.87 4.77 10.13
CA VAL A 160 17.83 3.92 10.71
C VAL A 160 18.29 3.48 12.11
N GLY A 161 17.48 3.74 13.12
CA GLY A 161 17.78 3.42 14.50
C GLY A 161 17.74 1.92 14.81
N LYS A 162 18.07 1.57 16.06
CA LYS A 162 18.07 0.19 16.56
C LYS A 162 16.71 -0.48 16.30
N GLY A 163 16.77 -1.70 15.79
CA GLY A 163 15.58 -2.49 15.47
C GLY A 163 14.89 -2.12 14.16
N GLY A 164 15.47 -1.25 13.33
CA GLY A 164 14.89 -0.84 12.06
C GLY A 164 13.81 0.24 12.21
N VAL A 165 13.89 1.06 13.27
CA VAL A 165 12.87 2.09 13.57
C VAL A 165 13.49 3.48 13.52
N VAL A 166 12.87 4.38 12.74
CA VAL A 166 13.15 5.81 12.74
C VAL A 166 12.23 6.48 13.76
N ARG A 167 12.79 7.04 14.83
CA ARG A 167 12.02 7.64 15.94
C ARG A 167 12.07 9.17 15.95
N ASP A 168 13.11 9.74 15.35
CA ASP A 168 13.34 11.16 15.35
C ASP A 168 12.30 11.91 14.48
N PRO A 169 11.50 12.81 15.05
CA PRO A 169 10.53 13.58 14.29
C PRO A 169 11.16 14.48 13.21
N LEU A 170 12.39 14.93 13.42
CA LEU A 170 13.10 15.75 12.42
C LEU A 170 13.44 14.91 11.18
N LEU A 171 13.82 13.65 11.36
CA LEU A 171 14.03 12.73 10.24
C LEU A 171 12.74 12.40 9.51
N HIS A 172 11.61 12.34 10.22
CA HIS A 172 10.31 12.16 9.57
C HIS A 172 9.97 13.35 8.68
N ALA A 173 10.16 14.58 9.19
CA ALA A 173 9.91 15.81 8.43
C ALA A 173 10.82 15.87 7.19
N GLU A 174 12.14 15.65 7.38
CA GLU A 174 13.13 15.64 6.31
C GLU A 174 12.76 14.66 5.19
N VAL A 175 12.31 13.45 5.53
CA VAL A 175 11.89 12.45 4.54
C VAL A 175 10.68 12.93 3.75
N VAL A 176 9.66 13.46 4.43
CA VAL A 176 8.46 13.98 3.77
C VAL A 176 8.80 15.13 2.85
N GLU A 177 9.57 16.12 3.32
CA GLU A 177 10.02 17.27 2.53
C GLU A 177 10.87 16.85 1.33
N SER A 178 11.79 15.90 1.52
CA SER A 178 12.63 15.37 0.43
C SER A 178 11.81 14.71 -0.68
N LEU A 179 10.75 13.97 -0.34
CA LEU A 179 9.88 13.36 -1.34
C LEU A 179 8.98 14.40 -2.02
N GLN A 180 8.48 15.40 -1.28
CA GLN A 180 7.71 16.50 -1.86
C GLN A 180 8.57 17.36 -2.80
N ALA A 181 9.84 17.60 -2.48
CA ALA A 181 10.76 18.35 -3.32
C ALA A 181 11.03 17.71 -4.69
N ARG A 182 10.75 16.40 -4.83
CA ARG A 182 10.85 15.70 -6.13
C ARG A 182 9.66 15.93 -7.06
N ALA A 183 8.66 16.69 -6.64
CA ALA A 183 7.44 16.91 -7.45
C ALA A 183 7.75 17.47 -8.85
N GLU A 184 8.71 18.39 -8.96
CA GLU A 184 9.15 18.95 -10.25
C GLU A 184 9.84 17.90 -11.13
N GLU A 185 10.76 17.11 -10.56
CA GLU A 185 11.43 16.01 -11.23
C GLU A 185 10.43 14.98 -11.78
N TRP A 186 9.43 14.66 -10.96
CA TRP A 186 8.38 13.70 -11.31
C TRP A 186 7.25 14.27 -12.18
N ARG A 187 7.21 15.59 -12.36
CA ARG A 187 6.13 16.29 -13.05
C ARG A 187 4.76 15.98 -12.44
N VAL A 188 4.68 16.10 -11.13
CA VAL A 188 3.44 15.93 -10.38
C VAL A 188 3.13 17.16 -9.55
N ASP A 189 1.85 17.31 -9.19
CA ASP A 189 1.41 18.25 -8.18
C ASP A 189 1.22 17.49 -6.86
N VAL A 190 1.79 18.02 -5.77
CA VAL A 190 1.58 17.49 -4.42
C VAL A 190 0.25 18.02 -3.90
N LEU A 191 -0.72 17.13 -3.73
CA LEU A 191 -2.07 17.48 -3.26
C LEU A 191 -2.19 17.40 -1.74
N GLY A 192 -1.28 16.68 -1.07
CA GLY A 192 -1.21 16.64 0.38
C GLY A 192 -0.39 15.49 0.95
N VAL A 193 -0.13 15.60 2.26
CA VAL A 193 0.49 14.55 3.07
C VAL A 193 -0.25 14.46 4.40
N ILE A 194 -0.56 13.25 4.86
CA ILE A 194 -1.11 13.01 6.21
C ILE A 194 -0.31 11.92 6.92
N GLY A 195 -0.35 11.93 8.26
CA GLY A 195 0.14 10.79 9.03
C GLY A 195 -0.74 9.56 8.85
N SER A 196 -0.14 8.38 8.73
CA SER A 196 -0.88 7.12 8.74
C SER A 196 -1.59 6.92 10.09
N PRO A 197 -2.85 6.46 10.10
CA PRO A 197 -3.59 6.21 11.35
C PRO A 197 -3.02 5.01 12.14
N LEU A 198 -2.20 4.19 11.47
CA LEU A 198 -1.59 3.00 12.05
C LEU A 198 -0.08 3.09 11.94
N LEU A 199 0.59 2.64 12.98
CA LEU A 199 2.03 2.41 12.92
C LEU A 199 2.35 1.20 12.05
N GLY A 200 3.44 1.31 11.31
CA GLY A 200 4.03 0.22 10.56
C GLY A 200 4.67 -0.85 11.44
N PRO A 201 5.28 -1.86 10.83
CA PRO A 201 6.01 -2.89 11.56
C PRO A 201 7.01 -2.29 12.55
N LYS A 202 7.15 -2.93 13.72
CA LYS A 202 8.06 -2.50 14.80
C LYS A 202 7.80 -1.09 15.36
N GLY A 203 6.66 -0.46 15.02
CA GLY A 203 6.26 0.85 15.54
C GLY A 203 6.79 2.05 14.73
N ASN A 204 7.20 1.86 13.49
CA ASN A 204 7.54 2.99 12.62
C ASN A 204 6.35 3.89 12.35
N ARG A 205 6.52 5.19 12.47
CA ARG A 205 5.58 6.17 11.92
C ARG A 205 5.66 6.14 10.40
N GLU A 206 4.49 6.20 9.75
CA GLU A 206 4.34 6.21 8.31
C GLU A 206 3.46 7.38 7.90
N PHE A 207 3.55 7.80 6.64
CA PHE A 207 2.78 8.92 6.12
C PHE A 207 2.18 8.52 4.77
N LEU A 208 1.11 9.21 4.36
CA LEU A 208 0.44 9.00 3.09
C LEU A 208 0.60 10.27 2.25
N LEU A 209 1.33 10.15 1.16
CA LEU A 209 1.55 11.19 0.17
C LEU A 209 0.51 11.05 -0.94
N TYR A 210 -0.15 12.14 -1.29
CA TYR A 210 -1.09 12.21 -2.40
C TYR A 210 -0.59 13.17 -3.46
N VAL A 211 -0.42 12.66 -4.68
CA VAL A 211 0.07 13.45 -5.84
C VAL A 211 -0.77 13.17 -7.08
N GLN A 212 -0.76 14.13 -8.00
CA GLN A 212 -1.38 14.02 -9.31
C GLN A 212 -0.35 14.26 -10.42
N LYS A 213 -0.35 13.40 -11.43
CA LYS A 213 0.46 13.56 -12.63
C LYS A 213 0.03 14.80 -13.39
N ARG A 214 0.98 15.70 -13.70
CA ARG A 214 0.69 16.89 -14.52
C ARG A 214 0.35 16.47 -15.94
N TYR A 215 -0.58 17.18 -16.52
CA TYR A 215 -0.87 17.03 -17.93
C TYR A 215 0.33 17.57 -18.74
N THR A 216 0.90 16.75 -19.59
CA THR A 216 1.85 17.18 -20.64
C THR A 216 1.08 17.16 -21.94
N ALA A 217 0.80 18.37 -22.47
CA ALA A 217 0.19 18.52 -23.78
C ALA A 217 1.09 17.93 -24.88
#